data_cd02e1536a9ecf2f015ae37b2098b90d
#
_entry.id   cd02e1536a9ecf2f015ae37b2098b90d
#
_cell.length_a   1.000
_cell.length_b   1.000
_cell.length_c   1.000
_cell.angle_alpha   90.00
_cell.angle_beta   90.00
_cell.angle_gamma   90.00
#
_symmetry.space_group_name_H-M   'P 1'
#
loop_
_entity.id
_entity.type
_entity.pdbx_description
1 polymer ?
#
loop_
_entity_poly.entity_id
_entity_poly.type
_entity_poly.pdbx_seq_one_letter_code
_entity_poly.pdbx_strand_id
1 'polypeptide(L)'
;VTNDVGGNPVEAPPGGIGGPVTGGESGGAAPAAAPVLVPTNTPTEASPPPTNTPEPPTPEPTATEAPPPTATFTPEPPTPEPPTPTPEIPTETPTPEPPQVVASACADPRSAIFSPGVNQVVAGVIGVSGTAEIDAFDYYKLEYAPGANAGGGFVYFDGRSNPVSGGQLGAMDTAALPNGEYTLRLTVVDQTGNYLPPCDVSIIIQN
;
A
#
# COMPACT_ATOMS: atom_id res chain seq x y z
N VAL A 1 13.04 55.63 -42.00
CA VAL A 1 14.36 55.08 -42.35
C VAL A 1 14.20 53.59 -42.38
N THR A 2 14.17 53.05 -43.57
CA THR A 2 14.21 51.68 -44.03
C THR A 2 15.44 50.95 -43.52
N ASN A 3 15.27 49.68 -43.13
CA ASN A 3 16.27 48.65 -43.41
C ASN A 3 15.56 47.27 -43.43
N ASP A 4 15.35 46.87 -44.61
CA ASP A 4 15.32 45.57 -45.24
C ASP A 4 16.71 44.89 -45.09
N VAL A 5 16.73 43.57 -45.01
CA VAL A 5 17.74 42.55 -45.37
C VAL A 5 17.45 41.30 -44.53
N GLY A 6 17.25 40.12 -44.99
CA GLY A 6 17.59 39.40 -46.18
C GLY A 6 17.27 37.94 -45.87
N GLY A 7 16.54 37.30 -46.75
CA GLY A 7 16.26 35.87 -46.69
C GLY A 7 17.51 35.04 -46.94
N ASN A 8 17.53 33.88 -46.34
CA ASN A 8 18.43 32.83 -46.77
C ASN A 8 17.63 31.54 -46.98
N PRO A 9 17.51 31.00 -48.18
CA PRO A 9 16.90 29.72 -48.44
C PRO A 9 17.91 28.60 -48.10
N VAL A 10 17.51 27.66 -47.28
CA VAL A 10 18.27 26.44 -47.03
C VAL A 10 18.00 25.46 -48.15
N GLU A 11 19.05 25.16 -48.86
CA GLU A 11 19.22 24.29 -49.98
C GLU A 11 18.97 22.82 -49.60
N ALA A 12 18.16 22.09 -50.40
CA ALA A 12 17.96 20.67 -50.29
C ALA A 12 19.15 19.91 -50.92
N PRO A 13 19.60 18.78 -50.36
CA PRO A 13 20.61 17.94 -51.00
C PRO A 13 20.01 17.09 -52.12
N PRO A 14 20.78 16.80 -53.15
CA PRO A 14 20.33 16.15 -54.37
C PRO A 14 20.16 14.64 -54.22
N GLY A 15 19.20 14.07 -54.93
CA GLY A 15 18.92 12.67 -55.05
C GLY A 15 20.07 11.84 -55.62
N GLY A 16 20.29 10.67 -55.03
CA GLY A 16 21.13 9.60 -55.57
C GLY A 16 20.27 8.48 -56.12
N ILE A 17 20.30 8.35 -57.40
CA ILE A 17 19.75 7.21 -58.14
C ILE A 17 20.81 6.11 -58.18
N GLY A 18 20.42 4.85 -57.96
CA GLY A 18 21.33 3.70 -58.12
C GLY A 18 20.64 2.36 -57.95
N GLY A 19 20.18 1.78 -58.94
CA GLY A 19 20.24 0.53 -59.63
C GLY A 19 19.86 -0.78 -58.87
N PRO A 20 19.21 -1.69 -59.59
CA PRO A 20 18.73 -2.96 -59.02
C PRO A 20 19.87 -4.00 -59.01
N VAL A 21 19.96 -4.74 -57.92
CA VAL A 21 20.72 -6.00 -57.87
C VAL A 21 19.77 -7.18 -57.66
N THR A 22 19.78 -7.98 -58.68
CA THR A 22 19.13 -9.28 -58.79
C THR A 22 19.82 -10.30 -57.92
N GLY A 23 19.00 -11.23 -57.38
CA GLY A 23 19.35 -12.64 -57.29
C GLY A 23 20.08 -13.09 -56.01
N GLY A 24 19.46 -13.98 -55.32
CA GLY A 24 20.04 -14.84 -54.27
C GLY A 24 18.98 -15.59 -53.53
N GLU A 25 18.44 -16.62 -54.21
CA GLU A 25 17.76 -17.72 -53.54
C GLU A 25 18.78 -18.44 -52.64
N SER A 26 18.42 -18.63 -51.43
CA SER A 26 18.95 -19.71 -50.60
C SER A 26 18.06 -19.97 -49.40
N GLY A 27 17.38 -21.10 -49.48
CA GLY A 27 17.37 -22.10 -48.45
C GLY A 27 16.66 -21.77 -47.16
N GLY A 28 15.36 -22.06 -47.10
CA GLY A 28 14.63 -22.14 -45.85
C GLY A 28 15.28 -23.12 -44.88
N ALA A 29 15.51 -22.67 -43.68
CA ALA A 29 15.53 -23.52 -42.54
C ALA A 29 14.40 -23.09 -41.62
N ALA A 30 13.38 -23.93 -41.53
CA ALA A 30 12.32 -23.80 -40.53
C ALA A 30 12.96 -23.83 -39.14
N PRO A 31 12.53 -23.01 -38.22
CA PRO A 31 12.94 -23.15 -36.85
C PRO A 31 12.40 -24.44 -36.27
N ALA A 32 13.30 -25.27 -35.78
CA ALA A 32 13.00 -26.50 -35.05
C ALA A 32 12.02 -26.19 -33.89
N ALA A 33 10.90 -26.91 -33.90
CA ALA A 33 9.94 -26.88 -32.81
C ALA A 33 10.66 -27.28 -31.51
N ALA A 34 10.56 -26.41 -30.52
CA ALA A 34 10.98 -26.73 -29.17
C ALA A 34 10.19 -27.93 -28.63
N PRO A 35 10.81 -28.88 -27.92
CA PRO A 35 10.10 -30.00 -27.34
C PRO A 35 9.10 -29.49 -26.29
N VAL A 36 7.83 -29.86 -26.51
CA VAL A 36 6.75 -29.69 -25.53
C VAL A 36 7.07 -30.64 -24.38
N LEU A 37 7.43 -30.05 -23.23
CA LEU A 37 7.55 -30.80 -21.99
C LEU A 37 6.14 -31.17 -21.52
N VAL A 38 5.79 -32.43 -21.72
CA VAL A 38 4.62 -33.03 -21.11
C VAL A 38 4.84 -33.10 -19.61
N PRO A 39 3.97 -32.53 -18.77
CA PRO A 39 4.11 -32.69 -17.32
C PRO A 39 3.87 -34.18 -16.99
N THR A 40 4.91 -34.84 -16.50
CA THR A 40 4.80 -36.17 -15.91
C THR A 40 4.10 -36.02 -14.57
N ASN A 41 2.88 -36.56 -14.47
CA ASN A 41 2.18 -36.68 -13.21
C ASN A 41 2.96 -37.62 -12.30
N THR A 42 3.71 -37.09 -11.35
CA THR A 42 4.28 -37.87 -10.24
C THR A 42 3.11 -38.29 -9.35
N PRO A 43 2.88 -39.57 -9.08
CA PRO A 43 1.86 -40.00 -8.16
C PRO A 43 2.21 -39.47 -6.75
N THR A 44 1.34 -38.67 -6.20
CA THR A 44 1.39 -38.27 -4.78
C THR A 44 1.19 -39.51 -3.94
N GLU A 45 2.22 -39.89 -3.21
CA GLU A 45 2.18 -40.97 -2.24
C GLU A 45 1.16 -40.60 -1.15
N ALA A 46 0.16 -41.46 -0.99
CA ALA A 46 -0.89 -41.26 0.00
C ALA A 46 -0.29 -41.33 1.41
N SER A 47 -0.51 -40.29 2.22
CA SER A 47 -0.19 -40.30 3.63
C SER A 47 -0.82 -41.51 4.34
N PRO A 48 -0.10 -42.19 5.23
CA PRO A 48 -0.66 -43.27 6.02
C PRO A 48 -1.78 -42.75 6.94
N PRO A 49 -2.80 -43.59 7.24
CA PRO A 49 -3.88 -43.19 8.12
C PRO A 49 -3.37 -42.92 9.55
N PRO A 50 -4.02 -42.03 10.28
CA PRO A 50 -3.61 -41.72 11.66
C PRO A 50 -3.70 -42.95 12.53
N THR A 51 -2.61 -43.27 13.19
CA THR A 51 -2.56 -44.33 14.23
C THR A 51 -3.36 -43.84 15.44
N ASN A 52 -4.37 -44.61 15.79
CA ASN A 52 -5.13 -44.38 17.02
C ASN A 52 -4.21 -44.54 18.23
N THR A 53 -3.83 -43.45 18.83
CA THR A 53 -3.15 -43.43 20.14
C THR A 53 -4.19 -43.79 21.20
N PRO A 54 -4.00 -44.80 22.03
CA PRO A 54 -4.93 -45.10 23.09
C PRO A 54 -4.99 -43.94 24.09
N GLU A 55 -6.20 -43.55 24.41
CA GLU A 55 -6.55 -42.57 25.41
C GLU A 55 -6.02 -43.00 26.79
N PRO A 56 -5.36 -42.12 27.56
CA PRO A 56 -4.90 -42.45 28.89
C PRO A 56 -6.08 -42.71 29.79
N PRO A 57 -5.94 -43.68 30.75
CA PRO A 57 -7.04 -44.07 31.63
C PRO A 57 -7.47 -42.88 32.52
N THR A 58 -8.77 -42.66 32.56
CA THR A 58 -9.43 -41.70 33.44
C THR A 58 -9.07 -41.99 34.89
N PRO A 59 -8.59 -41.01 35.65
CA PRO A 59 -8.31 -41.24 37.07
C PRO A 59 -9.61 -41.53 37.85
N GLU A 60 -9.55 -42.60 38.62
CA GLU A 60 -10.62 -43.04 39.53
C GLU A 60 -10.84 -41.97 40.62
N PRO A 61 -12.08 -41.62 40.97
CA PRO A 61 -12.34 -40.60 41.98
C PRO A 61 -11.84 -41.03 43.35
N THR A 62 -10.84 -40.30 43.85
CA THR A 62 -10.34 -40.44 45.20
C THR A 62 -11.45 -40.01 46.18
N ALA A 63 -11.83 -40.90 47.10
CA ALA A 63 -12.79 -40.60 48.14
C ALA A 63 -12.31 -39.41 48.97
N THR A 64 -13.10 -38.33 48.95
CA THR A 64 -12.87 -37.16 49.77
C THR A 64 -13.23 -37.47 51.21
N GLU A 65 -12.23 -37.48 52.07
CA GLU A 65 -12.41 -37.61 53.54
C GLU A 65 -13.21 -36.41 54.04
N ALA A 66 -14.23 -36.70 54.90
CA ALA A 66 -15.10 -35.65 55.46
C ALA A 66 -14.29 -34.71 56.38
N PRO A 67 -14.52 -33.40 56.27
CA PRO A 67 -13.79 -32.43 57.11
C PRO A 67 -14.20 -32.61 58.60
N PRO A 68 -13.25 -32.41 59.54
CA PRO A 68 -13.52 -32.45 60.97
C PRO A 68 -14.49 -31.31 61.38
N PRO A 69 -15.25 -31.46 62.47
CA PRO A 69 -16.23 -30.49 62.91
C PRO A 69 -15.60 -29.17 63.23
N THR A 70 -16.08 -28.12 62.57
CA THR A 70 -15.65 -26.73 62.75
C THR A 70 -16.04 -26.25 64.16
N ALA A 71 -15.07 -25.75 64.91
CA ALA A 71 -15.30 -25.09 66.18
C ALA A 71 -16.20 -23.86 65.97
N THR A 72 -17.32 -23.82 66.69
CA THR A 72 -18.21 -22.64 66.69
C THR A 72 -17.55 -21.49 67.41
N PHE A 73 -17.16 -20.49 66.66
CA PHE A 73 -16.64 -19.21 67.24
C PHE A 73 -17.81 -18.38 67.75
N THR A 74 -17.72 -17.96 69.01
CA THR A 74 -18.62 -16.97 69.59
C THR A 74 -18.33 -15.62 68.86
N PRO A 75 -19.36 -14.92 68.38
CA PRO A 75 -19.13 -13.64 67.68
C PRO A 75 -18.57 -12.60 68.66
N GLU A 76 -17.43 -12.07 68.32
CA GLU A 76 -16.84 -10.91 69.00
C GLU A 76 -17.66 -9.65 68.63
N PRO A 77 -17.88 -8.72 69.58
CA PRO A 77 -18.68 -7.54 69.31
C PRO A 77 -18.05 -6.71 68.14
N PRO A 78 -18.87 -6.08 67.29
CA PRO A 78 -18.40 -5.41 66.11
C PRO A 78 -17.45 -4.26 66.50
N THR A 79 -16.23 -4.33 66.00
CA THR A 79 -15.28 -3.20 66.00
C THR A 79 -15.87 -2.09 65.15
N PRO A 80 -15.82 -0.78 65.62
CA PRO A 80 -16.32 0.32 64.79
C PRO A 80 -15.57 0.37 63.48
N GLU A 81 -16.33 0.35 62.37
CA GLU A 81 -15.76 0.48 61.01
C GLU A 81 -14.97 1.77 60.86
N PRO A 82 -13.78 1.73 60.32
CA PRO A 82 -13.06 2.94 59.91
C PRO A 82 -13.88 3.75 58.89
N PRO A 83 -13.82 5.07 58.88
CA PRO A 83 -14.58 5.91 57.99
C PRO A 83 -14.29 5.47 56.54
N THR A 84 -15.37 5.20 55.79
CA THR A 84 -15.32 4.87 54.36
C THR A 84 -14.57 6.01 53.66
N PRO A 85 -13.49 5.70 52.86
CA PRO A 85 -12.82 6.73 52.10
C PRO A 85 -13.84 7.34 51.12
N THR A 86 -13.96 8.67 51.17
CA THR A 86 -14.73 9.42 50.17
C THR A 86 -14.20 9.06 48.80
N PRO A 87 -15.06 8.67 47.83
CA PRO A 87 -14.60 8.39 46.49
C PRO A 87 -13.94 9.65 45.90
N GLU A 88 -12.64 9.53 45.62
CA GLU A 88 -11.95 10.54 44.83
C GLU A 88 -12.59 10.56 43.45
N ILE A 89 -13.11 11.72 43.03
CA ILE A 89 -13.60 11.93 41.67
C ILE A 89 -12.41 11.64 40.75
N PRO A 90 -12.51 10.66 39.82
CA PRO A 90 -11.42 10.44 38.89
C PRO A 90 -11.17 11.72 38.10
N THR A 91 -9.98 12.28 38.27
CA THR A 91 -9.49 13.38 37.43
C THR A 91 -9.45 12.83 36.01
N GLU A 92 -10.30 13.34 35.14
CA GLU A 92 -10.32 12.95 33.73
C GLU A 92 -8.91 13.21 33.17
N THR A 93 -8.23 12.13 32.80
CA THR A 93 -7.00 12.22 32.05
C THR A 93 -7.33 12.91 30.74
N PRO A 94 -6.66 14.03 30.37
CA PRO A 94 -6.96 14.69 29.10
C PRO A 94 -6.82 13.67 27.98
N THR A 95 -7.93 13.43 27.25
CA THR A 95 -7.91 12.63 26.03
C THR A 95 -6.90 13.29 25.09
N PRO A 96 -5.87 12.58 24.57
CA PRO A 96 -4.96 13.16 23.61
C PRO A 96 -5.76 13.70 22.43
N GLU A 97 -5.56 14.98 22.12
CA GLU A 97 -6.16 15.63 20.96
C GLU A 97 -5.78 14.81 19.70
N PRO A 98 -6.73 14.40 18.86
CA PRO A 98 -6.40 13.63 17.66
C PRO A 98 -5.40 14.44 16.81
N PRO A 99 -4.38 13.80 16.23
CA PRO A 99 -3.38 14.48 15.42
C PRO A 99 -4.10 15.27 14.31
N GLN A 100 -3.81 16.55 14.23
CA GLN A 100 -4.37 17.43 13.21
C GLN A 100 -3.85 16.98 11.85
N VAL A 101 -4.75 16.46 11.01
CA VAL A 101 -4.44 16.08 9.64
C VAL A 101 -4.27 17.36 8.83
N VAL A 102 -3.03 17.68 8.48
CA VAL A 102 -2.72 18.84 7.64
C VAL A 102 -2.95 18.46 6.17
N ALA A 103 -3.72 19.27 5.45
CA ALA A 103 -3.89 19.07 4.02
C ALA A 103 -2.54 19.15 3.29
N SER A 104 -2.36 18.32 2.25
CA SER A 104 -1.16 18.36 1.43
C SER A 104 -1.06 19.67 0.66
N ALA A 105 0.13 20.28 0.66
CA ALA A 105 0.42 21.48 -0.11
C ALA A 105 1.03 21.08 -1.46
N CYS A 106 0.25 20.49 -2.37
CA CYS A 106 0.70 20.18 -3.72
C CYS A 106 0.89 21.46 -4.53
N ALA A 107 1.89 21.48 -5.42
CA ALA A 107 2.25 22.66 -6.20
C ALA A 107 1.16 23.07 -7.20
N ASP A 108 0.39 22.12 -7.71
CA ASP A 108 -0.69 22.35 -8.67
C ASP A 108 -1.98 21.65 -8.19
N PRO A 109 -3.11 22.38 -8.06
CA PRO A 109 -4.38 21.81 -7.61
C PRO A 109 -4.97 20.77 -8.58
N ARG A 110 -4.50 20.74 -9.83
CA ARG A 110 -4.93 19.74 -10.84
C ARG A 110 -4.21 18.40 -10.68
N SER A 111 -3.12 18.38 -9.88
CA SER A 111 -2.37 17.19 -9.52
C SER A 111 -2.19 17.20 -7.99
N ALA A 112 -3.22 16.82 -7.25
CA ALA A 112 -3.25 16.98 -5.80
C ALA A 112 -3.86 15.78 -5.07
N ILE A 113 -3.26 15.36 -3.96
CA ILE A 113 -3.81 14.39 -3.02
C ILE A 113 -4.48 15.16 -1.88
N PHE A 114 -5.74 14.85 -1.56
CA PHE A 114 -6.48 15.45 -0.46
C PHE A 114 -6.53 14.55 0.77
N SER A 115 -6.54 13.23 0.55
CA SER A 115 -6.49 12.21 1.60
C SER A 115 -5.68 11.01 1.10
N PRO A 116 -4.83 10.43 1.96
CA PRO A 116 -4.52 10.85 3.33
C PRO A 116 -3.80 12.19 3.38
N GLY A 117 -3.94 12.91 4.51
CA GLY A 117 -3.22 14.16 4.76
C GLY A 117 -1.77 13.94 5.21
N VAL A 118 -1.02 15.04 5.30
CA VAL A 118 0.39 15.00 5.72
C VAL A 118 0.51 14.47 7.15
N ASN A 119 1.41 13.50 7.35
CA ASN A 119 1.68 12.79 8.61
C ASN A 119 0.46 12.07 9.20
N GLN A 120 -0.55 11.79 8.37
CA GLN A 120 -1.68 10.98 8.81
C GLN A 120 -1.22 9.55 9.11
N VAL A 121 -1.65 9.02 10.27
CA VAL A 121 -1.48 7.60 10.62
C VAL A 121 -2.53 6.79 9.90
N VAL A 122 -2.11 5.74 9.22
CA VAL A 122 -2.96 4.87 8.39
C VAL A 122 -2.67 3.40 8.65
N ALA A 123 -3.68 2.53 8.44
CA ALA A 123 -3.56 1.08 8.59
C ALA A 123 -4.49 0.34 7.62
N GLY A 124 -4.13 -0.88 7.23
CA GLY A 124 -4.95 -1.73 6.37
C GLY A 124 -5.12 -1.17 4.96
N VAL A 125 -6.31 -1.31 4.39
CA VAL A 125 -6.62 -0.76 3.05
C VAL A 125 -7.09 0.67 3.17
N ILE A 126 -6.34 1.60 2.58
CA ILE A 126 -6.65 3.03 2.61
C ILE A 126 -7.08 3.53 1.23
N GLY A 127 -8.07 4.43 1.19
CA GLY A 127 -8.44 5.16 -0.01
C GLY A 127 -7.55 6.40 -0.20
N VAL A 128 -7.08 6.61 -1.43
CA VAL A 128 -6.39 7.85 -1.81
C VAL A 128 -7.37 8.69 -2.63
N SER A 129 -7.64 9.91 -2.20
CA SER A 129 -8.53 10.84 -2.90
C SER A 129 -7.81 12.14 -3.26
N GLY A 130 -8.27 12.79 -4.33
CA GLY A 130 -7.63 13.98 -4.84
C GLY A 130 -8.14 14.42 -6.20
N THR A 131 -7.31 15.16 -6.92
CA THR A 131 -7.53 15.58 -8.30
C THR A 131 -6.35 15.13 -9.17
N ALA A 132 -6.67 14.53 -10.31
CA ALA A 132 -5.74 14.16 -11.37
C ALA A 132 -6.39 14.54 -12.71
N GLU A 133 -6.33 15.82 -13.07
CA GLU A 133 -7.03 16.38 -14.24
C GLU A 133 -6.20 17.53 -14.82
N ILE A 134 -5.62 17.30 -15.99
CA ILE A 134 -4.83 18.30 -16.72
C ILE A 134 -5.29 18.37 -18.18
N ASP A 135 -4.89 19.41 -18.88
CA ASP A 135 -5.13 19.53 -20.33
C ASP A 135 -4.44 18.38 -21.07
N ALA A 136 -5.08 17.85 -22.10
CA ALA A 136 -4.59 16.69 -22.87
C ALA A 136 -4.19 15.49 -21.99
N PHE A 137 -4.95 15.24 -20.92
CA PHE A 137 -4.73 14.14 -19.98
C PHE A 137 -4.56 12.80 -20.71
N ASP A 138 -3.59 11.99 -20.25
CA ASP A 138 -3.39 10.60 -20.70
C ASP A 138 -3.66 9.63 -19.55
N TYR A 139 -2.86 9.70 -18.48
CA TYR A 139 -3.05 8.88 -17.29
C TYR A 139 -2.48 9.54 -16.04
N TYR A 140 -2.81 8.99 -14.88
CA TYR A 140 -2.10 9.24 -13.65
C TYR A 140 -1.64 7.95 -13.01
N LYS A 141 -0.62 8.03 -12.18
CA LYS A 141 -0.12 6.94 -11.36
C LYS A 141 0.04 7.37 -9.92
N LEU A 142 -0.22 6.40 -9.03
CA LEU A 142 0.03 6.49 -7.60
C LEU A 142 1.19 5.57 -7.26
N GLU A 143 2.13 6.11 -6.53
CA GLU A 143 3.35 5.44 -6.12
C GLU A 143 3.61 5.68 -4.64
N TYR A 144 4.36 4.79 -3.98
CA TYR A 144 4.84 5.01 -2.62
C TYR A 144 6.33 4.73 -2.52
N ALA A 145 6.99 5.34 -1.54
CA ALA A 145 8.37 5.04 -1.18
C ALA A 145 8.55 5.08 0.34
N PRO A 146 9.43 4.24 0.92
CA PRO A 146 9.78 4.31 2.33
C PRO A 146 10.43 5.66 2.68
N GLY A 147 10.08 6.18 3.85
CA GLY A 147 10.60 7.44 4.40
C GLY A 147 9.72 8.65 4.11
N ALA A 148 9.77 9.63 5.02
CA ALA A 148 9.16 10.94 4.81
C ALA A 148 9.95 11.73 3.76
N ASN A 149 9.25 12.41 2.83
CA ASN A 149 9.85 13.20 1.76
C ASN A 149 10.88 12.42 0.91
N ALA A 150 10.54 11.17 0.55
CA ALA A 150 11.41 10.32 -0.25
C ALA A 150 11.74 10.96 -1.60
N GLY A 151 13.04 11.03 -1.94
CA GLY A 151 13.51 11.58 -3.23
C GLY A 151 13.58 10.53 -4.36
N GLY A 152 13.25 9.25 -4.09
CA GLY A 152 13.33 8.16 -5.06
C GLY A 152 12.89 6.84 -4.47
N GLY A 153 13.04 5.74 -5.24
CA GLY A 153 12.65 4.40 -4.79
C GLY A 153 11.14 4.17 -4.81
N PHE A 154 10.41 4.93 -5.63
CA PHE A 154 8.96 4.83 -5.73
C PHE A 154 8.51 3.53 -6.38
N VAL A 155 7.51 2.90 -5.77
CA VAL A 155 6.85 1.67 -6.22
C VAL A 155 5.42 2.02 -6.61
N TYR A 156 5.02 1.64 -7.83
CA TYR A 156 3.66 1.81 -8.31
C TYR A 156 2.68 0.90 -7.55
N PHE A 157 1.48 1.40 -7.25
CA PHE A 157 0.44 0.59 -6.64
C PHE A 157 -0.95 0.77 -7.28
N ASP A 158 -1.29 1.95 -7.86
CA ASP A 158 -2.57 2.18 -8.54
C ASP A 158 -2.44 3.32 -9.56
N GLY A 159 -3.42 3.46 -10.46
CA GLY A 159 -3.49 4.53 -11.45
C GLY A 159 -4.54 4.25 -12.51
N ARG A 160 -4.92 5.28 -13.28
CA ARG A 160 -5.99 5.18 -14.29
C ARG A 160 -5.73 6.11 -15.47
N SER A 161 -6.37 5.76 -16.62
CA SER A 161 -6.37 6.56 -17.84
C SER A 161 -7.63 7.43 -17.98
N ASN A 162 -8.37 7.66 -16.89
CA ASN A 162 -9.48 8.60 -16.85
C ASN A 162 -9.15 9.70 -15.83
N PRO A 163 -9.40 10.98 -16.15
CA PRO A 163 -9.19 12.05 -15.22
C PRO A 163 -10.15 11.96 -14.03
N VAL A 164 -9.72 12.45 -12.89
CA VAL A 164 -10.52 12.53 -11.66
C VAL A 164 -10.44 13.94 -11.10
N SER A 165 -11.61 14.54 -10.85
CA SER A 165 -11.74 15.86 -10.24
C SER A 165 -12.37 15.70 -8.85
N GLY A 166 -11.59 15.90 -7.78
CA GLY A 166 -12.07 15.85 -6.41
C GLY A 166 -12.66 14.51 -5.99
N GLY A 167 -12.11 13.39 -6.45
CA GLY A 167 -12.64 12.03 -6.23
C GLY A 167 -11.61 11.03 -5.75
N GLN A 168 -12.03 9.76 -5.73
CA GLN A 168 -11.13 8.65 -5.40
C GLN A 168 -10.16 8.38 -6.55
N LEU A 169 -8.88 8.50 -6.28
CA LEU A 169 -7.79 8.21 -7.20
C LEU A 169 -7.42 6.73 -7.20
N GLY A 170 -7.43 6.08 -6.03
CA GLY A 170 -7.07 4.69 -5.90
C GLY A 170 -7.14 4.18 -4.48
N ALA A 171 -6.64 2.96 -4.26
CA ALA A 171 -6.55 2.35 -2.94
C ALA A 171 -5.18 1.69 -2.76
N MET A 172 -4.65 1.74 -1.53
CA MET A 172 -3.39 1.14 -1.16
C MET A 172 -3.61 0.16 0.00
N ASP A 173 -3.11 -1.05 -0.14
CA ASP A 173 -3.06 -2.01 0.96
C ASP A 173 -1.74 -1.83 1.72
N THR A 174 -1.82 -1.30 2.93
CA THR A 174 -0.65 -1.08 3.77
C THR A 174 -0.31 -2.29 4.65
N ALA A 175 -1.21 -3.28 4.76
CA ALA A 175 -1.04 -4.41 5.67
C ALA A 175 0.22 -5.25 5.39
N ALA A 176 0.69 -5.27 4.14
CA ALA A 176 1.91 -5.97 3.74
C ALA A 176 3.19 -5.14 3.93
N LEU A 177 3.07 -3.88 4.34
CA LEU A 177 4.20 -2.98 4.50
C LEU A 177 4.64 -2.88 5.96
N PRO A 178 5.94 -2.77 6.24
CA PRO A 178 6.44 -2.47 7.57
C PRO A 178 5.86 -1.15 8.13
N ASN A 179 5.67 -1.09 9.45
CA ASN A 179 5.30 0.16 10.11
C ASN A 179 6.42 1.20 9.94
N GLY A 180 6.05 2.47 9.76
CA GLY A 180 7.01 3.55 9.56
C GLY A 180 6.46 4.68 8.68
N GLU A 181 7.36 5.62 8.36
CA GLU A 181 7.05 6.74 7.49
C GLU A 181 7.16 6.35 6.02
N TYR A 182 6.25 6.85 5.20
CA TYR A 182 6.23 6.66 3.75
C TYR A 182 5.85 7.96 3.05
N THR A 183 6.25 8.07 1.81
CA THR A 183 5.81 9.15 0.90
C THR A 183 4.89 8.55 -0.16
N LEU A 184 3.68 9.07 -0.27
CA LEU A 184 2.77 8.83 -1.40
C LEU A 184 3.06 9.87 -2.48
N ARG A 185 3.07 9.44 -3.73
CA ARG A 185 3.27 10.30 -4.90
C ARG A 185 2.15 10.13 -5.91
N LEU A 186 1.58 11.23 -6.33
CA LEU A 186 0.72 11.32 -7.50
C LEU A 186 1.49 11.99 -8.65
N THR A 187 1.55 11.33 -9.79
CA THR A 187 2.07 11.89 -11.04
C THR A 187 0.98 11.86 -12.09
N VAL A 188 0.64 13.00 -12.68
CA VAL A 188 -0.36 13.15 -13.73
C VAL A 188 0.33 13.48 -15.04
N VAL A 189 0.08 12.67 -16.08
CA VAL A 189 0.81 12.70 -17.36
C VAL A 189 -0.15 13.07 -18.47
N ASP A 190 0.31 13.93 -19.40
CA ASP A 190 -0.41 14.30 -20.61
C ASP A 190 -0.07 13.38 -21.80
N GLN A 191 -0.80 13.52 -22.92
CA GLN A 191 -0.63 12.72 -24.14
C GLN A 191 0.73 12.90 -24.82
N THR A 192 1.51 13.90 -24.42
CA THR A 192 2.86 14.14 -24.94
C THR A 192 3.95 13.52 -24.05
N GLY A 193 3.54 12.90 -22.92
CA GLY A 193 4.43 12.32 -21.93
C GLY A 193 5.01 13.33 -20.93
N ASN A 194 4.57 14.58 -20.96
CA ASN A 194 4.93 15.56 -19.95
C ASN A 194 4.06 15.40 -18.70
N TYR A 195 4.53 15.91 -17.57
CA TYR A 195 3.80 15.86 -16.30
C TYR A 195 4.03 17.13 -15.48
N LEU A 196 3.04 17.47 -14.68
CA LEU A 196 3.17 18.52 -13.65
C LEU A 196 4.13 18.08 -12.55
N PRO A 197 4.65 19.01 -11.73
CA PRO A 197 5.37 18.64 -10.52
C PRO A 197 4.55 17.62 -9.72
N PRO A 198 5.12 16.44 -9.39
CA PRO A 198 4.40 15.43 -8.63
C PRO A 198 3.92 15.96 -7.28
N CYS A 199 2.76 15.48 -6.83
CA CYS A 199 2.27 15.77 -5.50
C CYS A 199 2.73 14.68 -4.53
N ASP A 200 3.58 15.05 -3.57
CA ASP A 200 4.13 14.15 -2.56
C ASP A 200 3.48 14.41 -1.20
N VAL A 201 3.03 13.34 -0.53
CA VAL A 201 2.40 13.39 0.79
C VAL A 201 3.05 12.36 1.70
N SER A 202 3.66 12.81 2.80
CA SER A 202 4.18 11.90 3.83
C SER A 202 3.04 11.35 4.69
N ILE A 203 3.06 10.04 4.95
CA ILE A 203 2.11 9.32 5.82
C ILE A 203 2.87 8.44 6.80
N ILE A 204 2.19 7.95 7.84
CA ILE A 204 2.73 7.01 8.82
C ILE A 204 1.89 5.74 8.78
N ILE A 205 2.49 4.61 8.41
CA ILE A 205 1.84 3.30 8.45
C ILE A 205 2.01 2.71 9.85
N GLN A 206 0.87 2.30 10.45
CA GLN A 206 0.84 1.65 11.76
C GLN A 206 -0.23 0.55 11.75
N ASN A 207 0.15 -0.63 11.26
CA ASN A 207 -0.69 -1.84 11.22
C ASN A 207 -0.68 -2.59 12.55
#